data_d85e4820c6487f81c8d262aadfe36b26
#
_entry.id   d85e4820c6487f81c8d262aadfe36b26
#
_cell.length_a   1.000
_cell.length_b   1.000
_cell.length_c   1.000
_cell.angle_alpha   90.00
_cell.angle_beta   90.00
_cell.angle_gamma   90.00
#
_symmetry.space_group_name_H-M   'P 1'
#
loop_
_entity.id
_entity.type
_entity.pdbx_description
1 polymer ?
#
loop_
_entity_poly.entity_id
_entity_poly.type
_entity_poly.pdbx_seq_one_letter_code
_entity_poly.pdbx_strand_id
1 'polypeptide(L)'
;MKKLFFLLFISSISFAQNANRKFESFKEVNNTLEINTSDGKYIIKAYSEKIVETSFIPKGQTFNPNSEAVVLAPKKGISKIIKTPSIISLFTKGIIVTVQKSPFQISYFNQQKLILSEKNGYFKQKHIPLENVKGNIKADSTEVVEFSISPDEMLYGGGARALGMNRRGNKLALYNRADYGYETYS
;
A
#
# COMPACT_ATOMS: atom_id res chain seq x y z
N MET A 1 30.54 47.18 -1.63
CA MET A 1 29.94 46.09 -2.44
C MET A 1 29.39 45.01 -1.49
N LYS A 2 28.05 45.00 -1.28
CA LYS A 2 27.40 44.00 -0.41
C LYS A 2 27.13 42.74 -1.24
N LYS A 3 27.77 41.63 -0.89
CA LYS A 3 27.49 40.33 -1.51
C LYS A 3 26.21 39.77 -0.91
N LEU A 4 25.13 39.74 -1.68
CA LEU A 4 23.85 39.11 -1.33
C LEU A 4 24.03 37.59 -1.44
N PHE A 5 24.03 36.89 -0.33
CA PHE A 5 24.08 35.42 -0.28
C PHE A 5 22.64 34.92 -0.44
N PHE A 6 22.30 34.43 -1.62
CA PHE A 6 20.99 33.83 -1.93
C PHE A 6 21.04 32.39 -1.40
N LEU A 7 20.46 32.17 -0.23
CA LEU A 7 20.32 30.83 0.36
C LEU A 7 19.13 30.15 -0.32
N LEU A 8 19.42 29.28 -1.28
CA LEU A 8 18.41 28.48 -1.97
C LEU A 8 17.92 27.39 -0.99
N PHE A 9 16.78 27.61 -0.36
CA PHE A 9 16.08 26.57 0.40
C PHE A 9 15.49 25.54 -0.59
N ILE A 10 16.24 24.47 -0.88
CA ILE A 10 15.68 23.29 -1.53
C ILE A 10 14.87 22.55 -0.47
N SER A 11 13.55 22.78 -0.45
CA SER A 11 12.63 21.95 0.29
C SER A 11 12.62 20.57 -0.35
N SER A 12 13.45 19.67 0.15
CA SER A 12 13.36 18.24 -0.15
C SER A 12 12.03 17.74 0.41
N ILE A 13 11.07 17.49 -0.47
CA ILE A 13 9.85 16.74 -0.13
C ILE A 13 10.33 15.32 0.16
N SER A 14 10.63 15.05 1.42
CA SER A 14 10.95 13.70 1.86
C SER A 14 9.65 12.90 1.92
N PHE A 15 9.38 12.15 0.87
CA PHE A 15 8.39 11.08 0.95
C PHE A 15 8.92 10.06 1.97
N ALA A 16 8.17 9.83 3.04
CA ALA A 16 8.47 8.78 3.99
C ALA A 16 8.33 7.44 3.25
N GLN A 17 9.44 6.77 3.03
CA GLN A 17 9.53 5.51 2.32
C GLN A 17 10.15 4.49 3.27
N ASN A 18 9.87 3.20 3.05
CA ASN A 18 10.57 2.15 3.77
C ASN A 18 12.05 2.12 3.34
N ALA A 19 12.90 2.85 4.05
CA ALA A 19 14.32 2.99 3.74
C ALA A 19 15.07 1.66 3.75
N ASN A 20 14.53 0.63 4.39
CA ASN A 20 15.15 -0.70 4.49
C ASN A 20 14.81 -1.60 3.31
N ARG A 21 13.76 -1.29 2.54
CA ARG A 21 13.36 -2.07 1.37
C ARG A 21 14.16 -1.66 0.15
N LYS A 22 14.91 -2.59 -0.41
CA LYS A 22 15.71 -2.39 -1.62
C LYS A 22 15.14 -3.23 -2.76
N PHE A 23 15.06 -2.62 -3.94
CA PHE A 23 14.78 -3.34 -5.16
C PHE A 23 15.97 -4.26 -5.50
N GLU A 24 15.70 -5.51 -5.85
CA GLU A 24 16.72 -6.48 -6.26
C GLU A 24 16.58 -6.87 -7.73
N SER A 25 15.41 -7.32 -8.12
CA SER A 25 15.15 -7.75 -9.49
C SER A 25 13.66 -7.72 -9.82
N PHE A 26 13.34 -7.92 -11.09
CA PHE A 26 11.96 -8.12 -11.51
C PHE A 26 11.90 -9.11 -12.66
N LYS A 27 10.74 -9.72 -12.85
CA LYS A 27 10.39 -10.49 -14.03
C LYS A 27 8.93 -10.29 -14.42
N GLU A 28 8.67 -10.48 -15.69
CA GLU A 28 7.34 -10.49 -16.26
C GLU A 28 6.96 -11.94 -16.58
N VAL A 29 5.87 -12.43 -16.00
CA VAL A 29 5.36 -13.78 -16.18
C VAL A 29 3.87 -13.69 -16.47
N ASN A 30 3.45 -14.07 -17.69
CA ASN A 30 2.04 -14.09 -18.08
C ASN A 30 1.28 -12.77 -17.73
N ASN A 31 1.86 -11.61 -18.09
CA ASN A 31 1.34 -10.27 -17.79
C ASN A 31 1.24 -9.95 -16.28
N THR A 32 1.90 -10.74 -15.44
CA THR A 32 2.10 -10.46 -14.02
C THR A 32 3.50 -9.87 -13.85
N LEU A 33 3.60 -8.78 -13.11
CA LEU A 33 4.86 -8.18 -12.74
C LEU A 33 5.27 -8.71 -11.36
N GLU A 34 6.34 -9.49 -11.31
CA GLU A 34 6.94 -9.93 -10.05
C GLU A 34 8.18 -9.08 -9.78
N ILE A 35 8.31 -8.58 -8.55
CA ILE A 35 9.41 -7.72 -8.11
C ILE A 35 9.99 -8.30 -6.83
N ASN A 36 11.27 -8.65 -6.87
CA ASN A 36 12.00 -9.09 -5.70
C ASN A 36 12.59 -7.88 -4.97
N THR A 37 12.44 -7.89 -3.67
CA THR A 37 13.00 -6.88 -2.75
C THR A 37 13.78 -7.57 -1.65
N SER A 38 14.61 -6.82 -0.92
CA SER A 38 15.45 -7.34 0.15
C SER A 38 14.68 -8.09 1.24
N ASP A 39 13.40 -7.74 1.45
CA ASP A 39 12.53 -8.25 2.51
C ASP A 39 11.36 -9.12 2.00
N GLY A 40 11.23 -9.33 0.68
CA GLY A 40 10.17 -10.16 0.12
C GLY A 40 9.97 -10.00 -1.39
N LYS A 41 8.75 -10.31 -1.83
CA LYS A 41 8.39 -10.23 -3.24
C LYS A 41 7.02 -9.59 -3.41
N TYR A 42 6.91 -8.64 -4.33
CA TYR A 42 5.63 -8.13 -4.83
C TYR A 42 5.17 -8.91 -6.06
N ILE A 43 3.87 -9.14 -6.14
CA ILE A 43 3.18 -9.68 -7.31
C ILE A 43 2.09 -8.70 -7.70
N ILE A 44 2.18 -8.14 -8.92
CA ILE A 44 1.21 -7.16 -9.43
C ILE A 44 0.51 -7.77 -10.64
N LYS A 45 -0.82 -7.86 -10.57
CA LYS A 45 -1.68 -8.48 -11.59
C LYS A 45 -2.80 -7.55 -12.00
N ALA A 46 -3.13 -7.53 -13.28
CA ALA A 46 -4.29 -6.83 -13.78
C ALA A 46 -5.45 -7.82 -14.02
N TYR A 47 -6.58 -7.58 -13.37
CA TYR A 47 -7.83 -8.34 -13.56
C TYR A 47 -8.76 -7.70 -14.58
N SER A 48 -8.73 -6.39 -14.66
CA SER A 48 -9.45 -5.62 -15.68
C SER A 48 -8.70 -4.34 -16.00
N GLU A 49 -9.26 -3.53 -16.90
CA GLU A 49 -8.69 -2.22 -17.23
C GLU A 49 -8.64 -1.25 -16.01
N LYS A 50 -9.44 -1.54 -14.97
CA LYS A 50 -9.59 -0.69 -13.77
C LYS A 50 -9.34 -1.42 -12.44
N ILE A 51 -8.92 -2.70 -12.49
CA ILE A 51 -8.67 -3.49 -11.29
C ILE A 51 -7.28 -4.08 -11.37
N VAL A 52 -6.46 -3.72 -10.42
CA VAL A 52 -5.10 -4.25 -10.22
C VAL A 52 -4.98 -4.76 -8.79
N GLU A 53 -4.43 -5.95 -8.63
CA GLU A 53 -4.05 -6.52 -7.34
C GLU A 53 -2.54 -6.36 -7.14
N THR A 54 -2.15 -5.93 -5.97
CA THR A 54 -0.76 -5.94 -5.52
C THR A 54 -0.67 -6.76 -4.24
N SER A 55 0.07 -7.85 -4.29
CA SER A 55 0.34 -8.74 -3.16
C SER A 55 1.80 -8.62 -2.75
N PHE A 56 2.08 -8.56 -1.46
CA PHE A 56 3.43 -8.67 -0.92
C PHE A 56 3.59 -9.98 -0.17
N ILE A 57 4.64 -10.72 -0.50
CA ILE A 57 5.00 -11.98 0.12
C ILE A 57 6.30 -11.75 0.89
N PRO A 58 6.27 -11.72 2.23
CA PRO A 58 7.46 -11.56 3.04
C PRO A 58 8.47 -12.68 2.78
N LYS A 59 9.74 -12.39 2.91
CA LYS A 59 10.81 -13.36 2.73
C LYS A 59 10.63 -14.57 3.67
N GLY A 60 10.70 -15.76 3.10
CA GLY A 60 10.50 -17.02 3.85
C GLY A 60 9.03 -17.42 4.04
N GLN A 61 8.08 -16.65 3.51
CA GLN A 61 6.66 -17.03 3.51
C GLN A 61 6.23 -17.58 2.14
N THR A 62 5.16 -18.38 2.14
CA THR A 62 4.53 -18.89 0.93
C THR A 62 3.28 -18.08 0.61
N PHE A 63 3.04 -17.87 -0.69
CA PHE A 63 1.84 -17.21 -1.16
C PHE A 63 0.71 -18.23 -1.33
N ASN A 64 -0.44 -17.95 -0.70
CA ASN A 64 -1.67 -18.65 -1.00
C ASN A 64 -2.44 -17.87 -2.07
N PRO A 65 -2.50 -18.34 -3.32
CA PRO A 65 -3.20 -17.63 -4.40
C PRO A 65 -4.73 -17.76 -4.31
N ASN A 66 -5.22 -18.67 -3.47
CA ASN A 66 -6.64 -18.93 -3.35
C ASN A 66 -7.29 -17.90 -2.43
N SER A 67 -8.18 -17.09 -2.99
CA SER A 67 -9.01 -16.16 -2.25
C SER A 67 -10.47 -16.47 -2.53
N GLU A 68 -11.24 -16.76 -1.50
CA GLU A 68 -12.69 -16.98 -1.61
C GLU A 68 -13.45 -15.69 -2.00
N ALA A 69 -12.83 -14.54 -1.80
CA ALA A 69 -13.42 -13.25 -2.14
C ALA A 69 -13.18 -12.81 -3.58
N VAL A 70 -12.20 -13.40 -4.28
CA VAL A 70 -11.81 -12.99 -5.64
C VAL A 70 -12.30 -14.03 -6.64
N VAL A 71 -13.35 -13.71 -7.36
CA VAL A 71 -13.95 -14.58 -8.39
C VAL A 71 -13.42 -14.32 -9.80
N LEU A 72 -12.68 -13.23 -10.00
CA LEU A 72 -12.10 -12.88 -11.29
C LEU A 72 -10.74 -13.57 -11.47
N ALA A 73 -10.46 -13.98 -12.70
CA ALA A 73 -9.12 -14.40 -13.10
C ALA A 73 -8.34 -13.23 -13.71
N PRO A 74 -7.01 -13.15 -13.52
CA PRO A 74 -6.18 -12.16 -14.18
C PRO A 74 -6.33 -12.24 -15.71
N LYS A 75 -6.58 -11.11 -16.36
CA LYS A 75 -6.89 -11.06 -17.79
C LYS A 75 -5.62 -10.78 -18.60
N LYS A 76 -5.35 -11.64 -19.59
CA LYS A 76 -4.20 -11.45 -20.49
C LYS A 76 -4.47 -10.31 -21.48
N GLY A 77 -3.39 -9.63 -21.91
CA GLY A 77 -3.43 -8.63 -22.99
C GLY A 77 -4.05 -7.28 -22.64
N ILE A 78 -4.45 -7.06 -21.38
CA ILE A 78 -5.03 -5.78 -20.94
C ILE A 78 -4.00 -4.83 -20.31
N SER A 79 -2.81 -5.31 -20.06
CA SER A 79 -1.72 -4.53 -19.48
C SER A 79 -0.47 -4.53 -20.35
N LYS A 80 0.30 -3.45 -20.26
CA LYS A 80 1.62 -3.29 -20.89
C LYS A 80 2.62 -2.90 -19.82
N ILE A 81 3.80 -3.51 -19.85
CA ILE A 81 4.88 -3.17 -18.94
C ILE A 81 5.91 -2.33 -19.68
N ILE A 82 6.27 -1.18 -19.12
CA ILE A 82 7.32 -0.28 -19.61
C ILE A 82 8.39 -0.17 -18.53
N LYS A 83 9.64 -0.18 -18.95
CA LYS A 83 10.81 -0.20 -18.05
C LYS A 83 11.77 0.93 -18.42
N THR A 84 12.26 1.58 -17.38
CA THR A 84 13.39 2.51 -17.47
C THR A 84 14.47 2.09 -16.45
N PRO A 85 15.65 2.72 -16.44
CA PRO A 85 16.66 2.43 -15.43
C PRO A 85 16.15 2.58 -13.99
N SER A 86 15.30 3.56 -13.70
CA SER A 86 14.80 3.91 -12.36
C SER A 86 13.37 3.43 -12.05
N ILE A 87 12.55 3.12 -13.07
CA ILE A 87 11.12 2.89 -12.91
C ILE A 87 10.68 1.67 -13.74
N ILE A 88 9.74 0.90 -13.19
CA ILE A 88 8.96 -0.11 -13.90
C ILE A 88 7.50 0.28 -13.78
N SER A 89 6.76 0.30 -14.88
CA SER A 89 5.34 0.66 -14.85
C SER A 89 4.50 -0.39 -15.55
N LEU A 90 3.42 -0.82 -14.90
CA LEU A 90 2.37 -1.64 -15.48
C LEU A 90 1.20 -0.71 -15.84
N PHE A 91 0.87 -0.65 -17.12
CA PHE A 91 -0.20 0.17 -17.67
C PHE A 91 -1.41 -0.67 -18.01
N THR A 92 -2.58 -0.26 -17.55
CA THR A 92 -3.88 -0.63 -18.10
C THR A 92 -4.54 0.63 -18.66
N LYS A 93 -5.74 0.53 -19.23
CA LYS A 93 -6.47 1.74 -19.70
C LYS A 93 -6.90 2.67 -18.57
N GLY A 94 -7.15 2.15 -17.37
CA GLY A 94 -7.68 2.93 -16.25
C GLY A 94 -6.72 3.10 -15.08
N ILE A 95 -5.73 2.22 -14.93
CA ILE A 95 -4.77 2.27 -13.81
C ILE A 95 -3.34 2.12 -14.34
N ILE A 96 -2.46 2.93 -13.79
CA ILE A 96 -1.01 2.80 -13.96
C ILE A 96 -0.42 2.48 -12.59
N VAL A 97 0.30 1.38 -12.49
CA VAL A 97 1.11 1.06 -11.31
C VAL A 97 2.56 1.36 -11.62
N THR A 98 3.16 2.24 -10.86
CA THR A 98 4.55 2.64 -11.03
C THR A 98 5.37 2.15 -9.85
N VAL A 99 6.45 1.45 -10.13
CA VAL A 99 7.43 0.97 -9.16
C VAL A 99 8.72 1.74 -9.35
N GLN A 100 9.00 2.64 -8.44
CA GLN A 100 10.29 3.30 -8.33
C GLN A 100 11.28 2.35 -7.68
N LYS A 101 12.47 2.17 -8.27
CA LYS A 101 13.46 1.19 -7.80
C LYS A 101 14.30 1.71 -6.63
N SER A 102 14.59 3.01 -6.62
CA SER A 102 15.38 3.64 -5.55
C SER A 102 15.02 5.12 -5.41
N PRO A 103 14.63 5.58 -4.21
CA PRO A 103 14.17 4.73 -3.11
C PRO A 103 12.96 3.91 -3.53
N PHE A 104 12.78 2.70 -2.95
CA PHE A 104 11.71 1.80 -3.40
C PHE A 104 10.34 2.34 -3.01
N GLN A 105 9.44 2.47 -4.01
CA GLN A 105 8.07 2.92 -3.77
C GLN A 105 7.13 2.41 -4.86
N ILE A 106 5.92 2.02 -4.47
CA ILE A 106 4.84 1.69 -5.39
C ILE A 106 3.79 2.80 -5.33
N SER A 107 3.36 3.28 -6.50
CA SER A 107 2.35 4.32 -6.65
C SER A 107 1.33 3.94 -7.72
N TYR A 108 0.09 4.34 -7.51
CA TYR A 108 -1.03 4.03 -8.38
C TYR A 108 -1.63 5.32 -8.92
N PHE A 109 -1.88 5.34 -10.23
CA PHE A 109 -2.40 6.52 -10.91
C PHE A 109 -3.62 6.14 -11.76
N ASN A 110 -4.55 7.07 -11.87
CA ASN A 110 -5.55 7.09 -12.92
C ASN A 110 -5.14 8.18 -13.91
N GLN A 111 -4.74 7.80 -15.12
CA GLN A 111 -4.11 8.69 -16.07
C GLN A 111 -2.86 9.37 -15.43
N GLN A 112 -2.90 10.69 -15.20
CA GLN A 112 -1.81 11.45 -14.56
C GLN A 112 -2.07 11.77 -13.09
N LYS A 113 -3.28 11.44 -12.56
CA LYS A 113 -3.64 11.74 -11.18
C LYS A 113 -3.17 10.61 -10.27
N LEU A 114 -2.34 10.94 -9.28
CA LEU A 114 -1.99 10.01 -8.21
C LEU A 114 -3.26 9.66 -7.42
N ILE A 115 -3.54 8.36 -7.29
CA ILE A 115 -4.65 7.83 -6.50
C ILE A 115 -4.15 7.43 -5.11
N LEU A 116 -3.05 6.66 -5.08
CA LEU A 116 -2.53 6.04 -3.89
C LEU A 116 -1.03 5.83 -4.04
N SER A 117 -0.29 5.93 -2.95
CA SER A 117 1.13 5.59 -2.88
C SER A 117 1.41 4.84 -1.58
N GLU A 118 2.20 3.79 -1.65
CA GLU A 118 2.71 3.17 -0.43
C GLU A 118 3.60 4.18 0.29
N LYS A 119 3.40 4.34 1.61
CA LYS A 119 4.29 5.11 2.47
C LYS A 119 5.47 4.23 2.90
N ASN A 120 5.22 3.28 3.77
CA ASN A 120 6.16 2.24 4.13
C ASN A 120 5.82 0.89 3.46
N GLY A 121 4.63 0.79 2.84
CA GLY A 121 4.10 -0.47 2.36
C GLY A 121 3.90 -1.46 3.51
N TYR A 122 4.13 -2.74 3.25
CA TYR A 122 4.06 -3.78 4.28
C TYR A 122 5.32 -3.77 5.17
N PHE A 123 5.12 -3.92 6.47
CA PHE A 123 6.19 -4.18 7.44
C PHE A 123 5.65 -4.88 8.69
N LYS A 124 6.54 -5.47 9.47
CA LYS A 124 6.22 -5.99 10.80
C LYS A 124 6.73 -5.02 11.86
N GLN A 125 5.90 -4.75 12.84
CA GLN A 125 6.28 -3.97 14.00
C GLN A 125 6.03 -4.76 15.28
N LYS A 126 6.66 -4.37 16.37
CA LYS A 126 6.36 -4.93 17.69
C LYS A 126 4.86 -4.76 17.96
N HIS A 127 4.24 -5.80 18.51
CA HIS A 127 2.81 -5.77 18.82
C HIS A 127 2.45 -4.54 19.66
N ILE A 128 1.50 -3.76 19.18
CA ILE A 128 0.90 -2.65 19.93
C ILE A 128 -0.46 -3.15 20.42
N PRO A 129 -0.65 -3.32 21.75
CA PRO A 129 -1.97 -3.69 22.28
C PRO A 129 -3.02 -2.71 21.79
N LEU A 130 -4.13 -3.21 21.29
CA LEU A 130 -5.30 -2.38 21.02
C LEU A 130 -5.97 -2.13 22.37
N GLU A 131 -6.00 -0.89 22.80
CA GLU A 131 -6.80 -0.47 23.94
C GLU A 131 -8.26 -0.89 23.70
N ASN A 132 -8.91 -1.43 24.68
CA ASN A 132 -10.31 -1.87 24.65
C ASN A 132 -10.64 -3.19 23.89
N VAL A 133 -9.68 -3.96 23.43
CA VAL A 133 -9.93 -5.31 22.96
C VAL A 133 -9.72 -6.29 24.11
N LYS A 134 -10.82 -6.83 24.66
CA LYS A 134 -10.75 -7.91 25.66
C LYS A 134 -10.33 -9.20 24.96
N GLY A 135 -9.18 -9.73 25.32
CA GLY A 135 -8.66 -11.00 24.84
C GLY A 135 -7.14 -11.05 24.95
N ASN A 136 -6.60 -12.23 25.21
CA ASN A 136 -5.17 -12.47 25.21
C ASN A 136 -4.68 -12.59 23.77
N ILE A 137 -4.40 -11.47 23.10
CA ILE A 137 -3.69 -11.50 21.82
C ILE A 137 -2.22 -11.77 22.13
N LYS A 138 -1.83 -13.03 22.07
CA LYS A 138 -0.43 -13.46 22.17
C LYS A 138 0.24 -13.33 20.81
N ALA A 139 0.49 -12.11 20.36
CA ALA A 139 1.25 -11.86 19.14
C ALA A 139 2.50 -11.06 19.47
N ASP A 140 3.66 -11.55 19.07
CA ASP A 140 4.93 -10.85 19.26
C ASP A 140 5.09 -9.67 18.31
N SER A 141 4.35 -9.68 17.19
CA SER A 141 4.38 -8.65 16.16
C SER A 141 3.01 -8.42 15.52
N THR A 142 2.83 -7.22 14.99
CA THR A 142 1.69 -6.82 14.17
C THR A 142 2.15 -6.62 12.74
N GLU A 143 1.40 -7.16 11.79
CA GLU A 143 1.60 -6.89 10.37
C GLU A 143 0.87 -5.61 9.98
N VAL A 144 1.54 -4.73 9.25
CA VAL A 144 1.07 -3.40 8.91
C VAL A 144 1.26 -3.15 7.44
N VAL A 145 0.30 -2.47 6.83
CA VAL A 145 0.45 -1.87 5.49
C VAL A 145 0.13 -0.39 5.59
N GLU A 146 1.06 0.44 5.13
CA GLU A 146 0.95 1.90 5.21
C GLU A 146 0.89 2.54 3.82
N PHE A 147 -0.10 3.40 3.65
CA PHE A 147 -0.28 4.22 2.46
C PHE A 147 -0.24 5.71 2.80
N SER A 148 0.21 6.51 1.84
CA SER A 148 0.08 7.97 1.90
C SER A 148 -1.31 8.36 1.40
N ILE A 149 -1.93 9.32 2.07
CA ILE A 149 -3.20 9.93 1.66
C ILE A 149 -2.99 11.43 1.42
N SER A 150 -3.76 12.01 0.50
CA SER A 150 -3.68 13.45 0.24
C SER A 150 -4.24 14.27 1.44
N PRO A 151 -3.82 15.54 1.61
CA PRO A 151 -4.32 16.39 2.71
C PRO A 151 -5.84 16.50 2.76
N ASP A 152 -6.50 16.54 1.61
CA ASP A 152 -7.95 16.76 1.48
C ASP A 152 -8.75 15.44 1.33
N GLU A 153 -8.09 14.30 1.41
CA GLU A 153 -8.74 13.01 1.24
C GLU A 153 -9.61 12.67 2.45
N MET A 154 -10.86 12.31 2.19
CA MET A 154 -11.81 11.87 3.21
C MET A 154 -11.89 10.35 3.21
N LEU A 155 -11.86 9.76 4.39
CA LEU A 155 -11.93 8.32 4.59
C LEU A 155 -13.30 7.95 5.15
N TYR A 156 -14.00 7.05 4.46
CA TYR A 156 -15.32 6.56 4.84
C TYR A 156 -15.29 5.05 5.09
N GLY A 157 -16.26 4.54 5.84
CA GLY A 157 -16.41 3.11 6.10
C GLY A 157 -16.10 2.72 7.55
N GLY A 158 -15.76 1.44 7.76
CA GLY A 158 -15.50 0.89 9.08
C GLY A 158 -16.75 0.57 9.92
N GLY A 159 -17.93 0.52 9.27
CA GLY A 159 -19.20 0.18 9.91
C GLY A 159 -19.85 1.33 10.70
N ALA A 160 -20.93 1.02 11.40
CA ALA A 160 -21.62 1.96 12.27
C ALA A 160 -20.75 2.28 13.49
N ARG A 161 -20.43 3.55 13.67
CA ARG A 161 -19.61 4.05 14.77
C ARG A 161 -20.17 5.38 15.28
N ALA A 162 -20.01 5.64 16.56
CA ALA A 162 -20.35 6.93 17.17
C ALA A 162 -19.30 8.02 16.85
N LEU A 163 -18.89 8.09 15.58
CA LEU A 163 -17.90 9.03 15.06
C LEU A 163 -18.47 9.72 13.82
N GLY A 164 -17.93 10.89 13.46
CA GLY A 164 -18.28 11.58 12.23
C GLY A 164 -18.05 10.69 10.99
N MET A 165 -18.72 10.99 9.87
CA MET A 165 -18.64 10.19 8.64
C MET A 165 -17.21 10.09 8.10
N ASN A 166 -16.44 11.18 8.15
CA ASN A 166 -15.04 11.16 7.79
C ASN A 166 -14.21 10.53 8.92
N ARG A 167 -13.58 9.42 8.64
CA ARG A 167 -12.77 8.63 9.58
C ARG A 167 -11.32 9.09 9.68
N ARG A 168 -10.94 10.11 8.94
CA ARG A 168 -9.58 10.67 8.98
C ARG A 168 -9.19 11.07 10.40
N GLY A 169 -7.97 10.70 10.81
CA GLY A 169 -7.46 10.99 12.17
C GLY A 169 -7.97 10.05 13.27
N ASN A 170 -8.86 9.11 12.94
CA ASN A 170 -9.37 8.14 13.90
C ASN A 170 -8.68 6.80 13.78
N LYS A 171 -8.44 6.15 14.92
CA LYS A 171 -8.02 4.75 15.00
C LYS A 171 -9.27 3.90 15.21
N LEU A 172 -9.52 2.98 14.30
CA LEU A 172 -10.67 2.08 14.35
C LEU A 172 -10.20 0.65 14.56
N ALA A 173 -10.70 -0.02 15.61
CA ALA A 173 -10.59 -1.45 15.73
C ALA A 173 -11.66 -2.08 14.83
N LEU A 174 -11.21 -2.84 13.81
CA LEU A 174 -12.08 -3.60 12.92
C LEU A 174 -12.01 -5.07 13.37
N TYR A 175 -13.10 -5.58 13.93
CA TYR A 175 -13.22 -7.00 14.28
C TYR A 175 -14.62 -7.49 13.94
N ASN A 176 -14.68 -8.73 13.50
CA ASN A 176 -15.94 -9.38 13.16
C ASN A 176 -16.45 -10.10 14.40
N ARG A 177 -17.38 -9.47 15.13
CA ARG A 177 -18.00 -10.02 16.34
C ARG A 177 -19.51 -9.87 16.23
N ALA A 178 -20.21 -10.99 16.34
CA ALA A 178 -21.65 -10.99 16.50
C ALA A 178 -21.99 -10.67 17.97
N ASP A 179 -22.24 -9.40 18.26
CA ASP A 179 -22.70 -8.96 19.58
C ASP A 179 -23.95 -8.12 19.42
N TYR A 180 -24.98 -8.47 20.19
CA TYR A 180 -26.20 -7.69 20.29
C TYR A 180 -26.00 -6.59 21.33
N GLY A 181 -25.34 -5.51 20.98
CA GLY A 181 -25.14 -4.41 21.89
C GLY A 181 -24.41 -3.26 21.24
N TYR A 182 -24.80 -2.04 21.61
CA TYR A 182 -24.03 -0.85 21.28
C TYR A 182 -22.79 -0.82 22.16
N GLU A 183 -21.64 -1.17 21.62
CA GLU A 183 -20.40 -0.82 22.29
C GLU A 183 -20.18 0.69 22.11
N THR A 184 -20.41 1.43 23.18
CA THR A 184 -19.97 2.83 23.27
C THR A 184 -18.46 2.84 23.34
N TYR A 185 -17.82 3.20 22.25
CA TYR A 185 -16.39 3.53 22.26
C TYR A 185 -16.25 4.99 22.71
N SER A 186 -15.89 5.16 23.97
CA SER A 186 -15.45 6.47 24.51
C SER A 186 -14.02 6.75 24.05
#